data_bce520acaa099da7a186d92b335bb5d9
#
_entry.id   bce520acaa099da7a186d92b335bb5d9
#
_cell.length_a   1.000
_cell.length_b   1.000
_cell.length_c   1.000
_cell.angle_alpha   90.00
_cell.angle_beta   90.00
_cell.angle_gamma   90.00
#
_symmetry.space_group_name_H-M   'P 1'
#
loop_
_entity.id
_entity.type
_entity.pdbx_description
1 polymer ?
#
loop_
_entity_poly.entity_id
_entity_poly.type
_entity_poly.pdbx_seq_one_letter_code
_entity_poly.pdbx_strand_id
1 'polypeptide(L)'
;MTIKVGDNIPSVTLRYLSPEGVKAVGSDEFFAGKKVALFAVPGAYTRTCSQRHLPGYVTNAAEIKAKGVDTIACIAVNDPFVMGAWGKEHNCADNIVMLGDGGGEFTRAVGLELDRRKEGMGMRSQRYSMLVDNGVVKALHVEEPGVFDVSSAEAMLKAL
;
A
#
# COMPACT_ATOMS: atom_id res chain seq x y z
N MET A 1 -14.71 -12.00 -1.16
CA MET A 1 -14.48 -11.81 -2.61
C MET A 1 -13.26 -10.95 -2.82
N THR A 2 -12.43 -11.30 -3.78
CA THR A 2 -11.22 -10.53 -4.08
C THR A 2 -11.54 -9.37 -5.02
N ILE A 3 -11.03 -8.19 -4.70
CA ILE A 3 -11.18 -7.00 -5.56
C ILE A 3 -10.53 -7.25 -6.93
N LYS A 4 -11.06 -6.60 -7.96
CA LYS A 4 -10.57 -6.74 -9.34
C LYS A 4 -10.63 -5.39 -10.05
N VAL A 5 -10.00 -5.32 -11.20
CA VAL A 5 -10.05 -4.12 -12.07
C VAL A 5 -11.50 -3.78 -12.39
N GLY A 6 -11.85 -2.52 -12.26
CA GLY A 6 -13.22 -2.01 -12.45
C GLY A 6 -14.02 -1.87 -11.17
N ASP A 7 -13.59 -2.51 -10.08
CA ASP A 7 -14.27 -2.39 -8.79
C ASP A 7 -13.96 -1.06 -8.12
N ASN A 8 -14.89 -0.61 -7.30
CA ASN A 8 -14.66 0.53 -6.40
C ASN A 8 -13.90 0.06 -5.16
N ILE A 9 -13.07 0.95 -4.62
CA ILE A 9 -12.41 0.71 -3.33
C ILE A 9 -13.48 0.63 -2.23
N PRO A 10 -13.42 -0.40 -1.36
CA PRO A 10 -14.37 -0.50 -0.25
C PRO A 10 -14.25 0.67 0.73
N SER A 11 -15.37 1.03 1.35
CA SER A 11 -15.42 2.12 2.32
C SER A 11 -14.99 1.62 3.70
N VAL A 12 -13.78 1.97 4.09
CA VAL A 12 -13.21 1.67 5.42
C VAL A 12 -12.41 2.86 5.92
N THR A 13 -12.07 2.87 7.20
CA THR A 13 -11.21 3.92 7.76
C THR A 13 -9.74 3.52 7.62
N LEU A 14 -8.95 4.41 7.05
CA LEU A 14 -7.49 4.29 6.95
C LEU A 14 -6.84 5.18 7.99
N ARG A 15 -5.64 4.81 8.44
CA ARG A 15 -4.91 5.60 9.45
C ARG A 15 -3.46 5.78 9.05
N TYR A 16 -2.90 6.93 9.43
CA TYR A 16 -1.48 7.23 9.19
C TYR A 16 -0.96 8.13 10.29
N LEU A 17 0.35 8.15 10.47
CA LEU A 17 1.00 8.99 11.48
C LEU A 17 1.36 10.34 10.86
N SER A 18 0.88 11.43 11.47
CA SER A 18 1.22 12.80 11.08
C SER A 18 2.09 13.44 12.18
N PRO A 19 2.67 14.63 11.92
CA PRO A 19 3.38 15.36 12.98
C PRO A 19 2.54 15.66 14.22
N GLU A 20 1.22 15.79 14.08
CA GLU A 20 0.29 16.02 15.19
C GLU A 20 -0.24 14.73 15.82
N GLY A 21 0.20 13.56 15.35
CA GLY A 21 -0.28 12.27 15.84
C GLY A 21 -1.00 11.45 14.79
N VAL A 22 -1.71 10.42 15.24
CA VAL A 22 -2.43 9.54 14.32
C VAL A 22 -3.63 10.27 13.73
N LYS A 23 -3.76 10.21 12.41
CA LYS A 23 -4.90 10.75 11.66
C LYS A 23 -5.70 9.59 11.09
N ALA A 24 -7.00 9.76 11.02
CA ALA A 24 -7.92 8.83 10.39
C ALA A 24 -8.57 9.50 9.19
N VAL A 25 -8.72 8.75 8.10
CA VAL A 25 -9.36 9.22 6.87
C VAL A 25 -10.16 8.07 6.26
N GLY A 26 -11.36 8.36 5.79
CA GLY A 26 -12.13 7.35 5.06
C GLY A 26 -11.45 7.02 3.74
N SER A 27 -11.50 5.75 3.34
CA SER A 27 -10.95 5.35 2.03
C SER A 27 -11.66 6.09 0.89
N ASP A 28 -12.96 6.34 1.01
CA ASP A 28 -13.70 7.12 0.03
C ASP A 28 -13.07 8.49 -0.20
N GLU A 29 -12.74 9.18 0.89
CA GLU A 29 -12.12 10.51 0.84
C GLU A 29 -10.67 10.43 0.36
N PHE A 30 -9.92 9.43 0.84
CA PHE A 30 -8.51 9.28 0.50
C PHE A 30 -8.31 9.11 -1.01
N PHE A 31 -9.16 8.31 -1.66
CA PHE A 31 -9.03 8.01 -3.08
C PHE A 31 -9.81 8.94 -3.99
N ALA A 32 -10.71 9.77 -3.45
CA ALA A 32 -11.58 10.60 -4.26
C ALA A 32 -10.81 11.65 -5.07
N GLY A 33 -11.15 11.75 -6.35
CA GLY A 33 -10.68 12.83 -7.23
C GLY A 33 -9.20 12.79 -7.56
N LYS A 34 -8.51 11.67 -7.31
CA LYS A 34 -7.07 11.58 -7.60
C LYS A 34 -6.66 10.19 -8.04
N LYS A 35 -5.48 10.14 -8.68
CA LYS A 35 -4.87 8.89 -9.11
C LYS A 35 -3.83 8.46 -8.06
N VAL A 36 -4.02 7.29 -7.50
CA VAL A 36 -3.18 6.74 -6.43
C VAL A 36 -2.49 5.47 -6.88
N ALA A 37 -1.17 5.43 -6.73
CA ALA A 37 -0.39 4.20 -6.86
C ALA A 37 -0.25 3.61 -5.45
N LEU A 38 -1.00 2.54 -5.19
CA LEU A 38 -1.01 1.86 -3.89
C LEU A 38 -0.21 0.57 -4.00
N PHE A 39 0.67 0.33 -3.03
CA PHE A 39 1.30 -0.98 -2.91
C PHE A 39 1.16 -1.49 -1.49
N ALA A 40 0.97 -2.81 -1.38
CA ALA A 40 0.79 -3.48 -0.10
C ALA A 40 1.91 -4.46 0.15
N VAL A 41 2.31 -4.56 1.40
CA VAL A 41 3.39 -5.44 1.84
C VAL A 41 2.89 -6.29 3.01
N PRO A 42 3.43 -7.53 3.17
CA PRO A 42 3.07 -8.38 4.31
C PRO A 42 3.43 -7.79 5.68
N GLY A 43 4.42 -6.90 5.73
CA GLY A 43 4.73 -6.25 7.01
C GLY A 43 5.90 -5.30 6.91
N ALA A 44 5.78 -4.17 7.64
CA ALA A 44 6.90 -3.26 7.86
C ALA A 44 8.06 -4.01 8.52
N TYR A 45 9.28 -3.61 8.20
CA TYR A 45 10.53 -4.20 8.73
C TYR A 45 10.80 -5.64 8.31
N THR A 46 9.93 -6.26 7.52
CA THR A 46 10.21 -7.58 6.97
C THR A 46 11.21 -7.46 5.82
N ARG A 47 11.85 -8.57 5.45
CA ARG A 47 13.04 -8.58 4.60
C ARG A 47 12.84 -7.93 3.22
N THR A 48 11.99 -8.50 2.39
CA THR A 48 11.76 -7.97 1.03
C THR A 48 11.09 -6.61 1.04
N CYS A 49 10.18 -6.39 1.98
CA CYS A 49 9.48 -5.10 2.13
C CYS A 49 10.48 -3.97 2.41
N SER A 50 11.45 -4.20 3.29
CA SER A 50 12.45 -3.21 3.70
C SER A 50 13.62 -3.09 2.73
N GLN A 51 14.00 -4.17 2.05
CA GLN A 51 15.18 -4.18 1.20
C GLN A 51 14.90 -3.87 -0.27
N ARG A 52 13.70 -4.15 -0.75
CA ARG A 52 13.38 -4.06 -2.18
C ARG A 52 12.11 -3.30 -2.49
N HIS A 53 10.98 -3.65 -1.87
CA HIS A 53 9.68 -3.12 -2.29
C HIS A 53 9.54 -1.62 -1.99
N LEU A 54 9.65 -1.23 -0.72
CA LEU A 54 9.57 0.17 -0.33
C LEU A 54 10.71 1.00 -0.95
N PRO A 55 11.99 0.57 -0.88
CA PRO A 55 13.06 1.36 -1.50
C PRO A 55 12.86 1.59 -3.00
N GLY A 56 12.32 0.62 -3.73
CA GLY A 56 12.02 0.79 -5.15
C GLY A 56 11.04 1.91 -5.42
N TYR A 57 9.97 2.01 -4.61
CA TYR A 57 9.01 3.10 -4.74
C TYR A 57 9.60 4.45 -4.31
N VAL A 58 10.44 4.48 -3.29
CA VAL A 58 11.14 5.71 -2.89
C VAL A 58 12.01 6.22 -4.03
N THR A 59 12.81 5.34 -4.63
CA THR A 59 13.71 5.69 -5.73
C THR A 59 12.94 6.19 -6.96
N ASN A 60 11.81 5.59 -7.28
CA ASN A 60 11.04 5.90 -8.48
C ASN A 60 9.86 6.85 -8.24
N ALA A 61 9.73 7.41 -7.04
CA ALA A 61 8.57 8.23 -6.67
C ALA A 61 8.36 9.42 -7.61
N ALA A 62 9.41 10.17 -7.92
CA ALA A 62 9.31 11.33 -8.81
C ALA A 62 8.85 10.93 -10.21
N GLU A 63 9.38 9.84 -10.74
CA GLU A 63 9.04 9.35 -12.08
C GLU A 63 7.59 8.86 -12.15
N ILE A 64 7.13 8.15 -11.10
CA ILE A 64 5.74 7.70 -11.00
C ILE A 64 4.80 8.91 -11.00
N LYS A 65 5.10 9.92 -10.18
CA LYS A 65 4.28 11.14 -10.11
C LYS A 65 4.29 11.91 -11.42
N ALA A 66 5.43 11.94 -12.12
CA ALA A 66 5.55 12.61 -13.42
C ALA A 66 4.64 11.98 -14.48
N LYS A 67 4.23 10.73 -14.30
CA LYS A 67 3.30 10.04 -15.20
C LYS A 67 1.82 10.24 -14.84
N GLY A 68 1.52 11.18 -13.95
CA GLY A 68 0.14 11.56 -13.63
C GLY A 68 -0.41 10.99 -12.32
N VAL A 69 0.42 10.33 -11.53
CA VAL A 69 0.01 9.84 -10.20
C VAL A 69 0.07 10.97 -9.19
N ASP A 70 -1.04 11.22 -8.53
CA ASP A 70 -1.13 12.29 -7.51
C ASP A 70 -0.54 11.87 -6.18
N THR A 71 -0.74 10.62 -5.79
CA THR A 71 -0.32 10.11 -4.48
C THR A 71 0.22 8.70 -4.63
N ILE A 72 1.35 8.42 -3.96
CA ILE A 72 1.87 7.06 -3.79
C ILE A 72 1.61 6.67 -2.33
N ALA A 73 1.04 5.51 -2.11
CA ALA A 73 0.74 5.02 -0.77
C ALA A 73 1.20 3.59 -0.57
N CYS A 74 1.70 3.30 0.63
CA CYS A 74 2.05 1.96 1.08
C CYS A 74 1.08 1.56 2.19
N ILE A 75 0.55 0.34 2.14
CA ILE A 75 -0.34 -0.16 3.17
C ILE A 75 0.14 -1.53 3.67
N ALA A 76 0.01 -1.76 4.96
CA ALA A 76 0.32 -3.05 5.58
C ALA A 76 -0.54 -3.25 6.82
N VAL A 77 -0.68 -4.51 7.25
CA VAL A 77 -1.35 -4.86 8.50
C VAL A 77 -0.37 -4.64 9.65
N ASN A 78 -0.10 -3.37 9.90
CA ASN A 78 0.69 -2.82 11.00
C ASN A 78 -0.02 -1.57 11.47
N ASP A 79 0.23 -1.17 12.72
CA ASP A 79 -0.35 0.07 13.23
C ASP A 79 0.32 1.32 12.61
N PRO A 80 -0.33 2.50 12.72
CA PRO A 80 0.22 3.71 12.10
C PRO A 80 1.55 4.18 12.69
N PHE A 81 1.84 3.86 13.95
CA PHE A 81 3.13 4.22 14.56
C PHE A 81 4.27 3.44 13.91
N VAL A 82 4.09 2.14 13.72
CA VAL A 82 5.08 1.28 13.05
C VAL A 82 5.27 1.73 11.61
N MET A 83 4.17 1.99 10.90
CA MET A 83 4.24 2.43 9.50
C MET A 83 4.94 3.79 9.38
N GLY A 84 4.65 4.71 10.30
CA GLY A 84 5.31 6.02 10.31
C GLY A 84 6.80 5.92 10.57
N ALA A 85 7.22 5.10 11.53
CA ALA A 85 8.64 4.89 11.84
C ALA A 85 9.38 4.24 10.67
N TRP A 86 8.77 3.24 10.06
CA TRP A 86 9.35 2.54 8.91
C TRP A 86 9.52 3.48 7.71
N GLY A 87 8.52 4.29 7.43
CA GLY A 87 8.59 5.30 6.37
C GLY A 87 9.69 6.33 6.62
N LYS A 88 9.84 6.77 7.88
CA LYS A 88 10.89 7.73 8.25
C LYS A 88 12.28 7.15 8.03
N GLU A 89 12.50 5.90 8.41
CA GLU A 89 13.78 5.21 8.20
C GLU A 89 14.14 5.08 6.72
N HIS A 90 13.14 4.95 5.86
CA HIS A 90 13.34 4.81 4.42
C HIS A 90 13.22 6.13 3.65
N ASN A 91 13.19 7.26 4.36
CA ASN A 91 13.16 8.59 3.76
C ASN A 91 11.95 8.83 2.85
N CYS A 92 10.79 8.29 3.24
CA CYS A 92 9.57 8.46 2.45
C CYS A 92 9.06 9.90 2.47
N ALA A 93 9.20 10.58 3.61
CA ALA A 93 8.76 11.97 3.80
C ALA A 93 7.34 12.18 3.24
N ASP A 94 7.15 13.17 2.35
CA ASP A 94 5.87 13.44 1.71
C ASP A 94 5.68 12.67 0.41
N ASN A 95 6.66 11.89 -0.01
CA ASN A 95 6.60 11.18 -1.30
C ASN A 95 5.70 9.95 -1.26
N ILE A 96 5.63 9.28 -0.11
CA ILE A 96 4.83 8.07 0.06
C ILE A 96 4.03 8.18 1.36
N VAL A 97 2.71 8.05 1.25
CA VAL A 97 1.83 8.00 2.43
C VAL A 97 1.89 6.60 3.02
N MET A 98 2.26 6.50 4.29
CA MET A 98 2.39 5.22 4.98
C MET A 98 1.11 4.91 5.76
N LEU A 99 0.27 4.04 5.19
CA LEU A 99 -1.03 3.71 5.77
C LEU A 99 -0.92 2.47 6.67
N GLY A 100 -1.45 2.57 7.88
CA GLY A 100 -1.52 1.46 8.82
C GLY A 100 -2.91 0.83 8.81
N ASP A 101 -2.97 -0.45 8.44
CA ASP A 101 -4.19 -1.26 8.47
C ASP A 101 -4.09 -2.28 9.60
N GLY A 102 -3.84 -1.78 10.83
CA GLY A 102 -3.54 -2.62 11.99
C GLY A 102 -4.63 -3.63 12.33
N GLY A 103 -5.88 -3.27 12.13
CA GLY A 103 -7.01 -4.18 12.33
C GLY A 103 -7.31 -5.09 11.15
N GLY A 104 -6.61 -4.92 10.02
CA GLY A 104 -6.84 -5.71 8.82
C GLY A 104 -8.14 -5.40 8.09
N GLU A 105 -8.79 -4.30 8.40
CA GLU A 105 -10.10 -3.95 7.82
C GLU A 105 -10.05 -3.79 6.30
N PHE A 106 -9.10 -3.01 5.81
CA PHE A 106 -8.93 -2.81 4.38
C PHE A 106 -8.52 -4.10 3.68
N THR A 107 -7.56 -4.80 4.26
CA THR A 107 -7.03 -6.06 3.69
C THR A 107 -8.14 -7.11 3.54
N ARG A 108 -9.00 -7.25 4.56
CA ARG A 108 -10.16 -8.16 4.46
C ARG A 108 -11.18 -7.67 3.45
N ALA A 109 -11.46 -6.38 3.44
CA ALA A 109 -12.46 -5.81 2.53
C ALA A 109 -12.10 -6.00 1.07
N VAL A 110 -10.81 -5.94 0.72
CA VAL A 110 -10.35 -6.20 -0.65
C VAL A 110 -10.09 -7.69 -0.92
N GLY A 111 -10.15 -8.55 0.09
CA GLY A 111 -10.00 -9.99 -0.08
C GLY A 111 -8.58 -10.45 -0.35
N LEU A 112 -7.58 -9.73 0.14
CA LEU A 112 -6.15 -10.02 -0.11
C LEU A 112 -5.40 -10.35 1.18
N GLU A 113 -6.05 -11.08 2.07
CA GLU A 113 -5.43 -11.53 3.32
C GLU A 113 -4.37 -12.61 3.05
N LEU A 114 -3.40 -12.67 3.94
CA LEU A 114 -2.34 -13.67 3.94
C LEU A 114 -2.20 -14.23 5.36
N ASP A 115 -2.42 -15.52 5.51
CA ASP A 115 -2.31 -16.18 6.82
C ASP A 115 -0.85 -16.52 7.10
N ARG A 116 -0.27 -15.81 8.05
CA ARG A 116 1.11 -15.99 8.52
C ARG A 116 1.16 -16.38 10.00
N ARG A 117 0.08 -16.98 10.50
CA ARG A 117 0.01 -17.37 11.92
C ARG A 117 1.06 -18.42 12.28
N LYS A 118 1.36 -19.34 11.36
CA LYS A 118 2.40 -20.36 11.58
C LYS A 118 3.79 -19.77 11.77
N GLU A 119 4.05 -18.63 11.14
CA GLU A 119 5.33 -17.91 11.24
C GLU A 119 5.34 -16.90 12.39
N GLY A 120 4.29 -16.87 13.21
CA GLY A 120 4.17 -15.95 14.33
C GLY A 120 3.81 -14.52 13.92
N MET A 121 3.35 -14.30 12.70
CA MET A 121 3.04 -12.97 12.18
C MET A 121 1.54 -12.65 12.14
N GLY A 122 0.69 -13.64 12.42
CA GLY A 122 -0.75 -13.46 12.38
C GLY A 122 -1.30 -13.32 10.96
N MET A 123 -2.45 -12.66 10.85
CA MET A 123 -3.05 -12.37 9.55
C MET A 123 -2.42 -11.12 8.97
N ARG A 124 -1.94 -11.20 7.76
CA ARG A 124 -1.26 -10.10 7.05
C ARG A 124 -1.91 -9.85 5.70
N SER A 125 -1.32 -8.96 4.91
CA SER A 125 -1.73 -8.70 3.52
C SER A 125 -0.86 -9.50 2.57
N GLN A 126 -1.44 -9.95 1.48
CA GLN A 126 -0.65 -10.36 0.32
C GLN A 126 0.12 -9.15 -0.20
N ARG A 127 1.18 -9.41 -0.95
CA ARG A 127 1.97 -8.35 -1.60
C ARG A 127 1.33 -8.04 -2.95
N TYR A 128 1.01 -6.77 -3.17
CA TYR A 128 0.40 -6.36 -4.44
C TYR A 128 0.70 -4.89 -4.74
N SER A 129 0.46 -4.50 -5.99
CA SER A 129 0.33 -3.09 -6.37
C SER A 129 -1.02 -2.88 -7.03
N MET A 130 -1.53 -1.66 -6.89
CA MET A 130 -2.86 -1.32 -7.38
C MET A 130 -2.83 0.14 -7.85
N LEU A 131 -3.32 0.38 -9.06
CA LEU A 131 -3.54 1.74 -9.53
C LEU A 131 -5.01 2.06 -9.38
N VAL A 132 -5.31 3.13 -8.66
CA VAL A 132 -6.69 3.56 -8.36
C VAL A 132 -6.89 4.96 -8.91
N ASP A 133 -7.93 5.15 -9.70
CA ASP A 133 -8.29 6.46 -10.25
C ASP A 133 -9.69 6.82 -9.78
N ASN A 134 -9.78 7.87 -8.96
CA ASN A 134 -11.04 8.35 -8.38
C ASN A 134 -11.85 7.19 -7.74
N GLY A 135 -11.16 6.36 -6.94
CA GLY A 135 -11.78 5.26 -6.21
C GLY A 135 -12.05 3.99 -7.02
N VAL A 136 -11.71 3.97 -8.30
CA VAL A 136 -11.90 2.81 -9.18
C VAL A 136 -10.56 2.15 -9.48
N VAL A 137 -10.48 0.83 -9.31
CA VAL A 137 -9.27 0.06 -9.59
C VAL A 137 -9.03 0.00 -11.09
N LYS A 138 -7.89 0.50 -11.54
CA LYS A 138 -7.51 0.50 -12.96
C LYS A 138 -6.47 -0.57 -13.29
N ALA A 139 -5.64 -0.96 -12.32
CA ALA A 139 -4.67 -2.04 -12.46
C ALA A 139 -4.49 -2.72 -11.12
N LEU A 140 -4.27 -4.02 -11.13
CA LEU A 140 -4.04 -4.80 -9.92
C LEU A 140 -3.06 -5.93 -10.26
N HIS A 141 -1.94 -5.98 -9.54
CA HIS A 141 -0.91 -7.00 -9.73
C HIS A 141 -0.60 -7.64 -8.38
N VAL A 142 -1.09 -8.85 -8.17
CA VAL A 142 -0.91 -9.60 -6.92
C VAL A 142 0.21 -10.60 -7.09
N GLU A 143 1.17 -10.60 -6.16
CA GLU A 143 2.29 -11.53 -6.17
C GLU A 143 1.88 -12.91 -5.70
N GLU A 144 2.54 -13.94 -6.22
CA GLU A 144 2.52 -15.25 -5.60
C GLU A 144 3.24 -15.17 -4.24
N PRO A 145 2.83 -15.96 -3.23
CA PRO A 145 3.50 -15.92 -1.93
C PRO A 145 5.01 -16.12 -2.05
N GLY A 146 5.77 -15.21 -1.43
CA GLY A 146 7.24 -15.25 -1.44
C GLY A 146 7.89 -14.69 -2.69
N VAL A 147 7.12 -14.24 -3.69
CA VAL A 147 7.65 -13.67 -4.93
C VAL A 147 7.59 -12.14 -4.88
N PHE A 148 8.55 -11.48 -5.51
CA PHE A 148 8.56 -10.04 -5.71
C PHE A 148 8.94 -9.73 -7.16
N ASP A 149 7.95 -9.37 -7.97
CA ASP A 149 8.11 -9.11 -9.41
C ASP A 149 7.06 -8.12 -9.92
N VAL A 150 5.81 -8.57 -10.03
CA VAL A 150 4.75 -7.79 -10.70
C VAL A 150 4.24 -6.58 -9.89
N SER A 151 4.55 -6.51 -8.60
CA SER A 151 4.13 -5.41 -7.71
C SER A 151 5.19 -4.34 -7.52
N SER A 152 6.34 -4.46 -8.18
CA SER A 152 7.45 -3.52 -8.04
C SER A 152 7.12 -2.14 -8.61
N ALA A 153 7.94 -1.16 -8.22
CA ALA A 153 7.83 0.20 -8.78
C ALA A 153 8.07 0.22 -10.29
N GLU A 154 9.00 -0.60 -10.76
CA GLU A 154 9.29 -0.74 -12.19
C GLU A 154 8.08 -1.30 -12.94
N ALA A 155 7.39 -2.28 -12.37
CA ALA A 155 6.16 -2.84 -12.95
C ALA A 155 5.03 -1.79 -12.93
N MET A 156 4.93 -0.99 -11.87
CA MET A 156 3.95 0.10 -11.80
C MET A 156 4.21 1.13 -12.91
N LEU A 157 5.47 1.51 -13.13
CA LEU A 157 5.83 2.45 -14.20
C LEU A 157 5.40 1.95 -15.58
N LYS A 158 5.49 0.65 -15.83
CA LYS A 158 5.04 0.07 -17.10
C LYS A 158 3.52 0.08 -17.26
N ALA A 159 2.78 0.12 -16.16
CA ALA A 159 1.32 0.14 -16.16
C ALA A 159 0.74 1.56 -16.31
N LEU A 160 1.56 2.58 -16.18
CA LEU A 160 1.14 3.99 -16.23
C LEU A 160 1.11 4.58 -17.65
#